data_25d78c49582c5be1c6c841161009e162
#
_entry.id   25d78c49582c5be1c6c841161009e162
#
_cell.length_a   1.000
_cell.length_b   1.000
_cell.length_c   1.000
_cell.angle_alpha   90.00
_cell.angle_beta   90.00
_cell.angle_gamma   90.00
#
_symmetry.space_group_name_H-M   'P 1'
#
loop_
_entity.id
_entity.type
_entity.pdbx_description
1 polymer ?
#
loop_
_entity_poly.entity_id
_entity_poly.type
_entity_poly.pdbx_seq_one_letter_code
_entity_poly.pdbx_strand_id
1 'polypeptide(L)'
;MRPSLSRLSEEDKRRFHAVYCGLCRALEARCGTAARFILNYDFAFLAVLLSPPQAPEPLHRACMAHPVAGRDYFPLSDALALAADCSVILAWWQLQDAIRDHDAAESVKYRAAAAALGRAYRRAGQARPDFDRATRDHLERLARLEEERCPSIDRAAEEFAALLGAIGRQVEDPVLSRVLEQMLYHLGRWIYLVDAADDLKDDFARGCYNPLIYRFGLTSGALTDEARESLVLSLDHSIRRMAAAYELWDFGVWSSIIQSTVYEGLFLVGKAVLEGTFHAAGRRSGGRDEEKL
;
A
#
# COMPACT_ATOMS: atom_id res chain seq x y z
N MET A 1 2.42 -2.24 -4.69
CA MET A 1 3.86 -2.42 -4.98
C MET A 1 4.12 -3.83 -5.47
N ARG A 2 4.63 -3.97 -6.67
CA ARG A 2 5.03 -5.27 -7.21
C ARG A 2 6.54 -5.43 -7.00
N PRO A 3 7.01 -6.54 -6.42
CA PRO A 3 8.44 -6.87 -6.52
C PRO A 3 8.84 -6.88 -8.01
N SER A 4 10.08 -6.54 -8.31
CA SER A 4 10.60 -6.69 -9.68
C SER A 4 10.71 -8.19 -10.01
N LEU A 5 9.57 -8.78 -10.43
CA LEU A 5 9.44 -10.22 -10.66
C LEU A 5 10.48 -10.78 -11.64
N SER A 6 11.03 -9.94 -12.53
CA SER A 6 12.05 -10.36 -13.51
C SER A 6 13.37 -10.82 -12.87
N ARG A 7 13.64 -10.43 -11.62
CA ARG A 7 14.90 -10.78 -10.91
C ARG A 7 14.70 -11.79 -9.78
N LEU A 8 13.46 -12.09 -9.42
CA LEU A 8 13.16 -13.12 -8.43
C LEU A 8 13.36 -14.52 -9.01
N SER A 9 13.85 -15.41 -8.16
CA SER A 9 13.85 -16.84 -8.48
C SER A 9 12.44 -17.36 -8.67
N GLU A 10 12.28 -18.46 -9.40
CA GLU A 10 10.95 -19.09 -9.57
C GLU A 10 10.37 -19.57 -8.23
N GLU A 11 11.22 -19.86 -7.26
CA GLU A 11 10.82 -20.22 -5.91
C GLU A 11 10.26 -19.00 -5.17
N ASP A 12 10.93 -17.84 -5.22
CA ASP A 12 10.43 -16.61 -4.60
C ASP A 12 9.14 -16.11 -5.24
N LYS A 13 9.01 -16.25 -6.56
CA LYS A 13 7.75 -15.95 -7.27
C LYS A 13 6.62 -16.86 -6.76
N ARG A 14 6.86 -18.17 -6.62
CA ARG A 14 5.87 -19.11 -6.07
C ARG A 14 5.52 -18.76 -4.64
N ARG A 15 6.51 -18.42 -3.79
CA ARG A 15 6.28 -17.99 -2.41
C ARG A 15 5.42 -16.73 -2.35
N PHE A 16 5.75 -15.72 -3.15
CA PHE A 16 4.98 -14.48 -3.20
C PHE A 16 3.52 -14.71 -3.65
N HIS A 17 3.32 -15.56 -4.65
CA HIS A 17 1.96 -15.96 -5.08
C HIS A 17 1.23 -16.75 -3.99
N ALA A 18 1.92 -17.62 -3.25
CA ALA A 18 1.31 -18.34 -2.15
C ALA A 18 0.89 -17.41 -0.99
N VAL A 19 1.66 -16.34 -0.70
CA VAL A 19 1.24 -15.26 0.22
C VAL A 19 0.02 -14.53 -0.31
N TYR A 20 0.01 -14.13 -1.58
CA TYR A 20 -1.12 -13.46 -2.22
C TYR A 20 -2.41 -14.27 -2.12
N CYS A 21 -2.34 -15.57 -2.45
CA CYS A 21 -3.47 -16.49 -2.31
C CYS A 21 -3.85 -16.74 -0.84
N GLY A 22 -2.87 -16.82 0.06
CA GLY A 22 -3.08 -16.92 1.50
C GLY A 22 -3.82 -15.70 2.06
N LEU A 23 -3.41 -14.50 1.67
CA LEU A 23 -4.08 -13.24 2.04
C LEU A 23 -5.52 -13.19 1.49
N CYS A 24 -5.74 -13.62 0.25
CA CYS A 24 -7.08 -13.72 -0.33
C CYS A 24 -8.02 -14.57 0.55
N ARG A 25 -7.52 -15.71 1.04
CA ARG A 25 -8.28 -16.59 1.93
C ARG A 25 -8.43 -16.03 3.34
N ALA A 26 -7.41 -15.35 3.84
CA ALA A 26 -7.48 -14.67 5.13
C ALA A 26 -8.56 -13.57 5.13
N LEU A 27 -8.61 -12.75 4.07
CA LEU A 27 -9.65 -11.74 3.87
C LEU A 27 -11.05 -12.37 3.87
N GLU A 28 -11.25 -13.46 3.13
CA GLU A 28 -12.54 -14.16 3.11
C GLU A 28 -12.93 -14.74 4.46
N ALA A 29 -12.01 -15.46 5.10
CA ALA A 29 -12.28 -16.15 6.37
C ALA A 29 -12.57 -15.19 7.51
N ARG A 30 -11.83 -14.09 7.59
CA ARG A 30 -11.93 -13.12 8.68
C ARG A 30 -13.02 -12.07 8.43
N CYS A 31 -13.07 -11.56 7.22
CA CYS A 31 -13.85 -10.37 6.87
C CYS A 31 -15.03 -10.66 5.94
N GLY A 32 -15.08 -11.85 5.33
CA GLY A 32 -16.13 -12.26 4.42
C GLY A 32 -15.77 -12.06 2.95
N THR A 33 -16.58 -12.64 2.06
CA THR A 33 -16.27 -12.75 0.63
C THR A 33 -16.04 -11.39 -0.05
N ALA A 34 -16.76 -10.35 0.35
CA ALA A 34 -16.59 -8.99 -0.20
C ALA A 34 -15.18 -8.43 0.04
N ALA A 35 -14.51 -8.81 1.13
CA ALA A 35 -13.15 -8.35 1.41
C ALA A 35 -12.10 -8.86 0.40
N ARG A 36 -12.38 -9.89 -0.36
CA ARG A 36 -11.46 -10.38 -1.41
C ARG A 36 -11.27 -9.38 -2.56
N PHE A 37 -12.25 -8.50 -2.80
CA PHE A 37 -12.17 -7.51 -3.88
C PHE A 37 -11.18 -6.38 -3.62
N ILE A 38 -10.72 -6.21 -2.37
CA ILE A 38 -9.66 -5.24 -2.05
C ILE A 38 -8.25 -5.84 -2.19
N LEU A 39 -8.14 -7.15 -2.46
CA LEU A 39 -6.84 -7.82 -2.59
C LEU A 39 -6.01 -7.18 -3.70
N ASN A 40 -4.80 -6.79 -3.37
CA ASN A 40 -3.82 -6.24 -4.29
C ASN A 40 -2.40 -6.66 -3.90
N TYR A 41 -1.43 -6.30 -4.72
CA TYR A 41 -0.03 -6.65 -4.49
C TYR A 41 0.60 -5.88 -3.33
N ASP A 42 0.09 -4.70 -3.00
CA ASP A 42 0.60 -3.88 -1.90
C ASP A 42 0.29 -4.54 -0.57
N PHE A 43 -0.93 -5.03 -0.40
CA PHE A 43 -1.32 -5.79 0.78
C PHE A 43 -0.64 -7.17 0.85
N ALA A 44 -0.35 -7.79 -0.29
CA ALA A 44 0.45 -9.02 -0.31
C ALA A 44 1.90 -8.75 0.14
N PHE A 45 2.49 -7.62 -0.27
CA PHE A 45 3.81 -7.21 0.22
C PHE A 45 3.80 -6.90 1.72
N LEU A 46 2.75 -6.25 2.23
CA LEU A 46 2.56 -6.07 3.67
C LEU A 46 2.54 -7.43 4.40
N ALA A 47 1.80 -8.41 3.86
CA ALA A 47 1.78 -9.75 4.43
C ALA A 47 3.15 -10.43 4.43
N VAL A 48 3.98 -10.21 3.41
CA VAL A 48 5.38 -10.67 3.37
C VAL A 48 6.19 -10.06 4.51
N LEU A 49 6.10 -8.73 4.69
CA LEU A 49 6.83 -8.03 5.76
C LEU A 49 6.46 -8.50 7.16
N LEU A 50 5.21 -8.88 7.36
CA LEU A 50 4.68 -9.36 8.65
C LEU A 50 4.92 -10.86 8.88
N SER A 51 5.39 -11.59 7.86
CA SER A 51 5.56 -13.05 7.95
C SER A 51 6.80 -13.44 8.76
N PRO A 52 6.74 -14.54 9.53
CA PRO A 52 7.91 -15.05 10.23
C PRO A 52 9.00 -15.46 9.24
N PRO A 53 10.31 -15.51 9.66
CA PRO A 53 11.43 -15.80 8.75
C PRO A 53 11.35 -17.14 8.01
N GLN A 54 10.59 -18.09 8.52
CA GLN A 54 10.32 -19.36 7.87
C GLN A 54 8.95 -19.38 7.23
N ALA A 55 8.89 -19.79 5.96
CA ALA A 55 7.61 -20.04 5.31
C ALA A 55 6.99 -21.36 5.80
N PRO A 56 5.68 -21.41 6.07
CA PRO A 56 5.00 -22.67 6.29
C PRO A 56 4.94 -23.49 4.99
N GLU A 57 4.63 -24.76 5.09
CA GLU A 57 4.33 -25.58 3.92
C GLU A 57 3.09 -25.06 3.19
N PRO A 58 3.16 -24.84 1.89
CA PRO A 58 2.02 -24.37 1.13
C PRO A 58 0.96 -25.47 1.00
N LEU A 59 -0.30 -25.10 1.04
CA LEU A 59 -1.45 -25.94 0.76
C LEU A 59 -1.94 -25.67 -0.67
N HIS A 60 -2.44 -26.70 -1.35
CA HIS A 60 -2.99 -26.58 -2.69
C HIS A 60 -4.52 -26.71 -2.69
N ARG A 61 -5.23 -25.79 -3.31
CA ARG A 61 -6.69 -25.85 -3.42
C ARG A 61 -7.23 -25.03 -4.57
N ALA A 62 -8.31 -25.52 -5.18
CA ALA A 62 -9.12 -24.74 -6.12
C ALA A 62 -9.72 -23.48 -5.46
N CYS A 63 -9.88 -22.41 -6.21
CA CYS A 63 -10.56 -21.19 -5.77
C CYS A 63 -11.44 -20.65 -6.90
N MET A 64 -12.27 -19.64 -6.62
CA MET A 64 -13.20 -19.07 -7.62
C MET A 64 -12.50 -18.54 -8.88
N ALA A 65 -11.30 -17.97 -8.72
CA ALA A 65 -10.50 -17.48 -9.85
C ALA A 65 -9.78 -18.63 -10.60
N HIS A 66 -9.49 -19.75 -9.94
CA HIS A 66 -8.78 -20.90 -10.50
C HIS A 66 -9.50 -22.21 -10.10
N PRO A 67 -10.69 -22.48 -10.70
CA PRO A 67 -11.54 -23.58 -10.25
C PRO A 67 -11.00 -24.96 -10.64
N VAL A 68 -10.21 -25.06 -11.71
CA VAL A 68 -9.69 -26.33 -12.24
C VAL A 68 -8.29 -26.60 -11.76
N ALA A 69 -7.34 -25.67 -12.01
CA ALA A 69 -5.94 -25.88 -11.70
C ALA A 69 -5.59 -25.70 -10.22
N GLY A 70 -6.43 -25.02 -9.44
CA GLY A 70 -6.09 -24.65 -8.08
C GLY A 70 -4.92 -23.68 -8.00
N ARG A 71 -4.51 -23.34 -6.78
CA ARG A 71 -3.32 -22.52 -6.50
C ARG A 71 -2.75 -22.90 -5.13
N ASP A 72 -1.44 -22.77 -5.02
CA ASP A 72 -0.74 -22.88 -3.75
C ASP A 72 -1.01 -21.64 -2.91
N TYR A 73 -1.20 -21.82 -1.62
CA TYR A 73 -1.44 -20.75 -0.67
C TYR A 73 -0.87 -21.11 0.70
N PHE A 74 -0.46 -20.12 1.46
CA PHE A 74 -0.11 -20.33 2.85
C PHE A 74 -1.34 -20.36 3.75
N PRO A 75 -1.39 -21.27 4.74
CA PRO A 75 -2.47 -21.34 5.71
C PRO A 75 -2.57 -20.03 6.51
N LEU A 76 -3.74 -19.77 7.09
CA LEU A 76 -3.97 -18.61 7.94
C LEU A 76 -2.96 -18.58 9.09
N SER A 77 -2.26 -17.46 9.21
CA SER A 77 -1.30 -17.15 10.27
C SER A 77 -1.63 -15.80 10.88
N ASP A 78 -1.00 -15.46 12.01
CA ASP A 78 -1.16 -14.14 12.65
C ASP A 78 -0.73 -13.01 11.72
N ALA A 79 0.33 -13.21 10.93
CA ALA A 79 0.79 -12.26 9.92
C ALA A 79 -0.28 -12.01 8.83
N LEU A 80 -0.85 -13.09 8.27
CA LEU A 80 -1.92 -12.98 7.27
C LEU A 80 -3.21 -12.40 7.87
N ALA A 81 -3.50 -12.72 9.12
CA ALA A 81 -4.64 -12.17 9.85
C ALA A 81 -4.48 -10.66 10.07
N LEU A 82 -3.29 -10.23 10.53
CA LEU A 82 -2.97 -8.81 10.71
C LEU A 82 -3.01 -8.05 9.39
N ALA A 83 -2.36 -8.59 8.35
CA ALA A 83 -2.39 -7.99 7.01
C ALA A 83 -3.83 -7.84 6.48
N ALA A 84 -4.68 -8.85 6.64
CA ALA A 84 -6.07 -8.81 6.21
C ALA A 84 -6.88 -7.74 6.95
N ASP A 85 -6.77 -7.68 8.29
CA ASP A 85 -7.49 -6.71 9.10
C ASP A 85 -7.06 -5.28 8.76
N CYS A 86 -5.75 -5.01 8.69
CA CYS A 86 -5.20 -3.70 8.32
C CYS A 86 -5.61 -3.29 6.90
N SER A 87 -5.57 -4.23 5.94
CA SER A 87 -5.97 -3.96 4.56
C SER A 87 -7.44 -3.53 4.45
N VAL A 88 -8.32 -4.19 5.21
CA VAL A 88 -9.75 -3.83 5.23
C VAL A 88 -9.98 -2.46 5.85
N ILE A 89 -9.28 -2.14 6.94
CA ILE A 89 -9.38 -0.84 7.60
C ILE A 89 -8.89 0.27 6.65
N LEU A 90 -7.72 0.10 6.05
CA LEU A 90 -7.17 1.07 5.09
C LEU A 90 -8.09 1.28 3.90
N ALA A 91 -8.56 0.19 3.27
CA ALA A 91 -9.47 0.28 2.12
C ALA A 91 -10.81 0.95 2.47
N TRP A 92 -11.33 0.70 3.67
CA TRP A 92 -12.54 1.37 4.15
C TRP A 92 -12.35 2.88 4.26
N TRP A 93 -11.28 3.33 4.90
CA TRP A 93 -11.02 4.74 5.09
C TRP A 93 -10.69 5.45 3.78
N GLN A 94 -9.99 4.79 2.84
CA GLN A 94 -9.81 5.30 1.47
C GLN A 94 -11.14 5.51 0.74
N LEU A 95 -12.11 4.59 0.93
CA LEU A 95 -13.45 4.77 0.35
C LEU A 95 -14.20 5.94 1.00
N GLN A 96 -14.05 6.16 2.33
CA GLN A 96 -14.67 7.30 3.01
C GLN A 96 -14.08 8.62 2.52
N ASP A 97 -12.78 8.66 2.30
CA ASP A 97 -12.08 9.80 1.73
C ASP A 97 -12.57 10.10 0.31
N ALA A 98 -12.56 9.10 -0.57
CA ALA A 98 -13.09 9.24 -1.93
C ALA A 98 -14.58 9.65 -1.97
N ILE A 99 -15.41 9.26 -0.98
CA ILE A 99 -16.81 9.71 -0.88
C ILE A 99 -16.89 11.21 -0.53
N ARG A 100 -15.94 11.72 0.24
CA ARG A 100 -15.86 13.13 0.66
C ARG A 100 -15.40 14.02 -0.48
N ASP A 101 -14.43 13.57 -1.27
CA ASP A 101 -13.74 14.35 -2.30
C ASP A 101 -14.49 14.44 -3.63
N HIS A 102 -15.47 13.56 -3.84
CA HIS A 102 -16.24 13.53 -5.08
C HIS A 102 -17.68 14.03 -4.88
N ASP A 103 -18.26 14.58 -5.94
CA ASP A 103 -19.66 14.97 -5.94
C ASP A 103 -20.63 13.79 -5.74
N ALA A 104 -21.92 14.09 -5.56
CA ALA A 104 -22.93 13.09 -5.26
C ALA A 104 -23.08 12.01 -6.35
N ALA A 105 -22.86 12.35 -7.62
CA ALA A 105 -23.00 11.44 -8.75
C ALA A 105 -21.77 10.52 -8.86
N GLU A 106 -20.57 11.06 -8.74
CA GLU A 106 -19.33 10.32 -8.80
C GLU A 106 -19.11 9.45 -7.56
N SER A 107 -19.58 9.88 -6.39
CA SER A 107 -19.45 9.15 -5.12
C SER A 107 -20.32 7.88 -5.03
N VAL A 108 -21.31 7.67 -5.91
CA VAL A 108 -22.22 6.49 -5.86
C VAL A 108 -21.44 5.17 -5.89
N LYS A 109 -20.43 5.05 -6.73
CA LYS A 109 -19.60 3.83 -6.82
C LYS A 109 -18.83 3.55 -5.52
N TYR A 110 -18.28 4.60 -4.88
CA TYR A 110 -17.55 4.49 -3.63
C TYR A 110 -18.49 4.16 -2.46
N ARG A 111 -19.69 4.74 -2.44
CA ARG A 111 -20.73 4.42 -1.45
C ARG A 111 -21.19 2.96 -1.57
N ALA A 112 -21.38 2.47 -2.78
CA ALA A 112 -21.74 1.06 -3.02
C ALA A 112 -20.61 0.13 -2.54
N ALA A 113 -19.35 0.43 -2.87
CA ALA A 113 -18.19 -0.32 -2.40
C ALA A 113 -18.07 -0.29 -0.86
N ALA A 114 -18.25 0.88 -0.24
CA ALA A 114 -18.25 1.05 1.21
C ALA A 114 -19.40 0.24 1.86
N ALA A 115 -20.59 0.26 1.30
CA ALA A 115 -21.71 -0.56 1.81
C ALA A 115 -21.38 -2.06 1.76
N ALA A 116 -20.78 -2.54 0.67
CA ALA A 116 -20.35 -3.94 0.53
C ALA A 116 -19.24 -4.32 1.53
N LEU A 117 -18.30 -3.41 1.79
CA LEU A 117 -17.16 -3.61 2.70
C LEU A 117 -17.51 -3.37 4.19
N GLY A 118 -18.63 -2.71 4.48
CA GLY A 118 -18.97 -2.24 5.82
C GLY A 118 -19.07 -3.32 6.90
N ARG A 119 -19.48 -4.54 6.53
CA ARG A 119 -19.50 -5.69 7.46
C ARG A 119 -18.08 -6.19 7.74
N ALA A 120 -17.23 -6.22 6.71
CA ALA A 120 -15.82 -6.57 6.81
C ALA A 120 -15.07 -5.56 7.70
N TYR A 121 -15.26 -4.27 7.45
CA TYR A 121 -14.67 -3.19 8.24
C TYR A 121 -15.03 -3.28 9.73
N ARG A 122 -16.31 -3.50 10.08
CA ARG A 122 -16.69 -3.66 11.49
C ARG A 122 -15.96 -4.80 12.19
N ARG A 123 -15.75 -5.94 11.50
CA ARG A 123 -15.00 -7.07 12.06
C ARG A 123 -13.52 -6.74 12.22
N ALA A 124 -12.90 -6.12 11.23
CA ALA A 124 -11.50 -5.73 11.28
C ALA A 124 -11.24 -4.66 12.35
N GLY A 125 -12.09 -3.64 12.43
CA GLY A 125 -11.99 -2.57 13.45
C GLY A 125 -12.19 -3.09 14.88
N GLN A 126 -13.08 -4.08 15.09
CA GLN A 126 -13.21 -4.76 16.39
C GLN A 126 -11.95 -5.59 16.75
N ALA A 127 -11.31 -6.20 15.73
CA ALA A 127 -10.07 -6.95 15.95
C ALA A 127 -8.85 -6.05 16.18
N ARG A 128 -8.83 -4.85 15.58
CA ARG A 128 -7.71 -3.89 15.64
C ARG A 128 -8.18 -2.47 15.97
N PRO A 129 -8.77 -2.23 17.15
CA PRO A 129 -9.41 -0.94 17.48
C PRO A 129 -8.42 0.21 17.56
N ASP A 130 -7.18 -0.05 18.01
CA ASP A 130 -6.15 1.00 18.10
C ASP A 130 -5.62 1.40 16.72
N PHE A 131 -5.49 0.44 15.81
CA PHE A 131 -5.10 0.73 14.43
C PHE A 131 -6.20 1.48 13.68
N ASP A 132 -7.46 1.08 13.83
CA ASP A 132 -8.60 1.79 13.22
C ASP A 132 -8.68 3.25 13.70
N ARG A 133 -8.52 3.46 15.01
CA ARG A 133 -8.48 4.81 15.58
C ARG A 133 -7.30 5.63 15.03
N ALA A 134 -6.09 5.06 15.02
CA ALA A 134 -4.91 5.71 14.47
C ALA A 134 -5.10 6.09 13.00
N THR A 135 -5.67 5.17 12.20
CA THR A 135 -5.96 5.41 10.77
C THR A 135 -6.90 6.61 10.60
N ARG A 136 -8.02 6.63 11.32
CA ARG A 136 -8.95 7.75 11.28
C ARG A 136 -8.28 9.07 11.67
N ASP A 137 -7.58 9.07 12.81
CA ASP A 137 -7.00 10.29 13.37
C ASP A 137 -5.91 10.88 12.46
N HIS A 138 -5.11 10.04 11.78
CA HIS A 138 -4.11 10.47 10.80
C HIS A 138 -4.76 11.02 9.52
N LEU A 139 -5.76 10.35 8.97
CA LEU A 139 -6.47 10.82 7.79
C LEU A 139 -7.24 12.12 8.05
N GLU A 140 -7.85 12.30 9.23
CA GLU A 140 -8.49 13.56 9.59
C GLU A 140 -7.49 14.72 9.75
N ARG A 141 -6.25 14.45 10.20
CA ARG A 141 -5.19 15.46 10.24
C ARG A 141 -4.67 15.78 8.85
N LEU A 142 -4.51 14.78 7.99
CA LEU A 142 -4.12 14.96 6.61
C LEU A 142 -5.15 15.84 5.87
N ALA A 143 -6.44 15.52 5.96
CA ALA A 143 -7.50 16.31 5.36
C ALA A 143 -7.48 17.79 5.81
N ARG A 144 -7.20 18.05 7.10
CA ARG A 144 -7.03 19.43 7.58
C ARG A 144 -5.84 20.14 6.94
N LEU A 145 -4.71 19.47 6.79
CA LEU A 145 -3.53 20.03 6.12
C LEU A 145 -3.82 20.36 4.64
N GLU A 146 -4.63 19.55 3.98
CA GLU A 146 -5.07 19.74 2.61
C GLU A 146 -6.02 20.93 2.49
N GLU A 147 -7.01 21.05 3.39
CA GLU A 147 -7.93 22.20 3.47
C GLU A 147 -7.17 23.51 3.73
N GLU A 148 -6.17 23.48 4.62
CA GLU A 148 -5.29 24.62 4.91
C GLU A 148 -4.28 24.92 3.79
N ARG A 149 -4.22 24.08 2.76
CA ARG A 149 -3.24 24.16 1.66
C ARG A 149 -1.79 24.22 2.17
N CYS A 150 -1.47 23.33 3.10
CA CYS A 150 -0.18 23.29 3.77
C CYS A 150 0.99 23.21 2.76
N PRO A 151 1.96 24.15 2.79
CA PRO A 151 3.09 24.12 1.86
C PRO A 151 4.22 23.15 2.29
N SER A 152 4.07 22.45 3.41
CA SER A 152 5.09 21.53 3.90
C SER A 152 4.78 20.10 3.43
N ILE A 153 5.56 19.62 2.47
CA ILE A 153 5.49 18.22 2.01
C ILE A 153 5.77 17.23 3.15
N ASP A 154 6.64 17.60 4.09
CA ASP A 154 6.99 16.72 5.21
C ASP A 154 5.82 16.58 6.19
N ARG A 155 5.08 17.66 6.50
CA ARG A 155 3.91 17.60 7.38
C ARG A 155 2.78 16.77 6.79
N ALA A 156 2.52 16.92 5.49
CA ALA A 156 1.48 16.15 4.82
C ALA A 156 1.88 14.67 4.69
N ALA A 157 3.12 14.40 4.27
CA ALA A 157 3.64 13.05 4.16
C ALA A 157 3.75 12.33 5.53
N GLU A 158 4.00 13.07 6.63
CA GLU A 158 4.07 12.56 8.00
C GLU A 158 2.80 11.82 8.39
N GLU A 159 1.63 12.37 8.08
CA GLU A 159 0.37 11.78 8.50
C GLU A 159 0.13 10.41 7.84
N PHE A 160 0.41 10.29 6.55
CA PHE A 160 0.29 9.01 5.85
C PHE A 160 1.41 8.02 6.24
N ALA A 161 2.63 8.52 6.46
CA ALA A 161 3.76 7.74 6.94
C ALA A 161 3.50 7.14 8.33
N ALA A 162 3.04 7.95 9.27
CA ALA A 162 2.75 7.52 10.64
C ALA A 162 1.58 6.54 10.69
N LEU A 163 0.59 6.70 9.80
CA LEU A 163 -0.51 5.76 9.64
C LEU A 163 0.00 4.37 9.24
N LEU A 164 0.87 4.26 8.22
CA LEU A 164 1.43 2.96 7.83
C LEU A 164 2.39 2.42 8.90
N GLY A 165 3.18 3.27 9.55
CA GLY A 165 4.02 2.89 10.68
C GLY A 165 3.23 2.26 11.83
N ALA A 166 1.99 2.68 12.04
CA ALA A 166 1.12 2.13 13.08
C ALA A 166 0.81 0.64 12.91
N ILE A 167 0.94 0.09 11.69
CA ILE A 167 0.83 -1.37 11.45
C ILE A 167 1.98 -2.11 12.16
N GLY A 168 3.20 -1.58 12.09
CA GLY A 168 4.36 -2.17 12.77
C GLY A 168 4.14 -2.32 14.27
N ARG A 169 3.46 -1.34 14.90
CA ARG A 169 3.11 -1.38 16.33
C ARG A 169 2.09 -2.45 16.72
N GLN A 170 1.44 -3.10 15.76
CA GLN A 170 0.54 -4.24 16.01
C GLN A 170 1.28 -5.58 16.17
N VAL A 171 2.60 -5.60 15.97
CA VAL A 171 3.43 -6.80 16.09
C VAL A 171 3.93 -6.91 17.53
N GLU A 172 3.83 -8.12 18.10
CA GLU A 172 4.14 -8.37 19.51
C GLU A 172 5.64 -8.32 19.82
N ASP A 173 6.49 -8.82 18.91
CA ASP A 173 7.94 -8.75 19.08
C ASP A 173 8.43 -7.29 19.05
N PRO A 174 9.05 -6.79 20.15
CA PRO A 174 9.39 -5.37 20.26
C PRO A 174 10.50 -4.92 19.31
N VAL A 175 11.38 -5.85 18.86
CA VAL A 175 12.45 -5.52 17.92
C VAL A 175 11.86 -5.46 16.52
N LEU A 176 11.14 -6.49 16.11
CA LEU A 176 10.45 -6.55 14.81
C LEU A 176 9.44 -5.40 14.68
N SER A 177 8.69 -5.10 15.75
CA SER A 177 7.75 -3.97 15.79
C SER A 177 8.43 -2.65 15.40
N ARG A 178 9.60 -2.34 16.00
CA ARG A 178 10.36 -1.12 15.69
C ARG A 178 10.91 -1.12 14.27
N VAL A 179 11.41 -2.27 13.80
CA VAL A 179 11.91 -2.41 12.42
C VAL A 179 10.77 -2.17 11.43
N LEU A 180 9.63 -2.83 11.63
CA LEU A 180 8.47 -2.69 10.75
C LEU A 180 7.85 -1.30 10.83
N GLU A 181 7.79 -0.69 12.01
CA GLU A 181 7.35 0.70 12.16
C GLU A 181 8.19 1.64 11.28
N GLN A 182 9.52 1.53 11.34
CA GLN A 182 10.40 2.35 10.51
C GLN A 182 10.28 2.04 9.02
N MET A 183 10.24 0.76 8.65
CA MET A 183 10.07 0.37 7.25
C MET A 183 8.75 0.87 6.67
N LEU A 184 7.65 0.66 7.37
CA LEU A 184 6.31 1.04 6.92
C LEU A 184 6.09 2.55 6.95
N TYR A 185 6.68 3.25 7.94
CA TYR A 185 6.69 4.72 7.99
C TYR A 185 7.35 5.30 6.73
N HIS A 186 8.59 4.88 6.42
CA HIS A 186 9.30 5.40 5.26
C HIS A 186 8.69 4.94 3.93
N LEU A 187 8.05 3.78 3.93
CA LEU A 187 7.25 3.32 2.80
C LEU A 187 6.03 4.22 2.57
N GLY A 188 5.29 4.54 3.63
CA GLY A 188 4.14 5.44 3.56
C GLY A 188 4.54 6.84 3.09
N ARG A 189 5.64 7.39 3.63
CA ARG A 189 6.17 8.66 3.16
C ARG A 189 6.52 8.64 1.68
N TRP A 190 7.16 7.55 1.22
CA TRP A 190 7.52 7.36 -0.17
C TRP A 190 6.28 7.27 -1.08
N ILE A 191 5.27 6.49 -0.68
CA ILE A 191 4.00 6.34 -1.42
C ILE A 191 3.33 7.71 -1.57
N TYR A 192 3.14 8.44 -0.48
CA TYR A 192 2.50 9.75 -0.50
C TYR A 192 3.16 10.73 -1.48
N LEU A 193 4.50 10.78 -1.46
CA LEU A 193 5.27 11.67 -2.34
C LEU A 193 5.21 11.27 -3.81
N VAL A 194 5.22 9.96 -4.09
CA VAL A 194 5.11 9.46 -5.47
C VAL A 194 3.71 9.66 -6.03
N ASP A 195 2.67 9.41 -5.22
CA ASP A 195 1.29 9.66 -5.63
C ASP A 195 1.06 11.15 -5.90
N ALA A 196 1.59 12.04 -5.04
CA ALA A 196 1.55 13.49 -5.29
C ALA A 196 2.23 13.90 -6.61
N ALA A 197 3.30 13.20 -7.01
CA ALA A 197 3.96 13.45 -8.29
C ALA A 197 3.18 12.88 -9.48
N ASP A 198 2.58 11.70 -9.35
CA ASP A 198 1.75 11.06 -10.39
C ASP A 198 0.48 11.88 -10.68
N ASP A 199 -0.15 12.39 -9.63
CA ASP A 199 -1.40 13.16 -9.71
C ASP A 199 -1.19 14.66 -9.99
N LEU A 200 0.05 15.16 -9.97
CA LEU A 200 0.40 16.59 -10.05
C LEU A 200 -0.30 17.33 -11.20
N LYS A 201 -0.30 16.75 -12.39
CA LYS A 201 -0.91 17.36 -13.59
C LYS A 201 -2.42 17.48 -13.46
N ASP A 202 -3.05 16.43 -12.98
CA ASP A 202 -4.51 16.35 -12.85
C ASP A 202 -4.99 17.23 -11.71
N ASP A 203 -4.28 17.26 -10.58
CA ASP A 203 -4.59 18.10 -9.43
C ASP A 203 -4.44 19.58 -9.75
N PHE A 204 -3.38 19.94 -10.48
CA PHE A 204 -3.20 21.33 -10.94
C PHE A 204 -4.35 21.75 -11.86
N ALA A 205 -4.74 20.90 -12.81
CA ALA A 205 -5.81 21.19 -13.74
C ALA A 205 -7.19 21.34 -13.08
N ARG A 206 -7.43 20.60 -11.99
CA ARG A 206 -8.68 20.65 -11.20
C ARG A 206 -8.65 21.70 -10.09
N GLY A 207 -7.50 22.31 -9.78
CA GLY A 207 -7.33 23.19 -8.62
C GLY A 207 -7.40 22.45 -7.27
N CYS A 208 -7.17 21.13 -7.29
CA CYS A 208 -7.08 20.32 -6.08
C CYS A 208 -5.79 20.59 -5.32
N TYR A 209 -5.81 20.26 -4.02
CA TYR A 209 -4.57 20.32 -3.24
C TYR A 209 -3.58 19.26 -3.75
N ASN A 210 -2.33 19.72 -3.88
CA ASN A 210 -1.18 18.83 -4.07
C ASN A 210 0.02 19.48 -3.37
N PRO A 211 0.68 18.80 -2.42
CA PRO A 211 1.73 19.42 -1.59
C PRO A 211 2.91 19.95 -2.41
N LEU A 212 3.18 19.37 -3.58
CA LEU A 212 4.28 19.81 -4.46
C LEU A 212 3.99 21.18 -5.08
N ILE A 213 2.72 21.46 -5.44
CA ILE A 213 2.30 22.75 -5.98
C ILE A 213 2.61 23.86 -4.97
N TYR A 214 2.20 23.66 -3.72
CA TYR A 214 2.36 24.68 -2.67
C TYR A 214 3.78 24.80 -2.17
N ARG A 215 4.52 23.68 -2.07
CA ARG A 215 5.92 23.68 -1.62
C ARG A 215 6.84 24.40 -2.58
N PHE A 216 6.66 24.21 -3.87
CA PHE A 216 7.55 24.71 -4.91
C PHE A 216 6.97 25.91 -5.66
N GLY A 217 5.77 26.37 -5.32
CA GLY A 217 5.11 27.49 -6.00
C GLY A 217 4.90 27.22 -7.49
N LEU A 218 4.50 26.00 -7.85
CA LEU A 218 4.38 25.60 -9.25
C LEU A 218 3.24 26.37 -9.93
N THR A 219 3.53 26.91 -11.10
CA THR A 219 2.58 27.64 -11.95
C THR A 219 2.05 26.80 -13.12
N SER A 220 2.40 25.52 -13.15
CA SER A 220 1.92 24.54 -14.12
C SER A 220 1.83 23.16 -13.45
N GLY A 221 1.14 22.21 -14.09
CA GLY A 221 1.07 20.83 -13.62
C GLY A 221 2.35 20.01 -13.91
N ALA A 222 3.53 20.65 -13.84
CA ALA A 222 4.82 20.01 -14.07
C ALA A 222 5.86 20.50 -13.04
N LEU A 223 6.76 19.60 -12.66
CA LEU A 223 7.90 19.94 -11.78
C LEU A 223 8.92 20.77 -12.54
N THR A 224 9.47 21.80 -11.90
CA THR A 224 10.73 22.42 -12.32
C THR A 224 11.89 21.48 -12.06
N ASP A 225 13.06 21.72 -12.68
CA ASP A 225 14.24 20.89 -12.47
C ASP A 225 14.66 20.88 -10.99
N GLU A 226 14.64 22.02 -10.31
CA GLU A 226 14.94 22.14 -8.88
C GLU A 226 13.94 21.37 -8.01
N ALA A 227 12.65 21.47 -8.31
CA ALA A 227 11.61 20.74 -7.60
C ALA A 227 11.78 19.22 -7.80
N ARG A 228 12.10 18.79 -9.02
CA ARG A 228 12.39 17.40 -9.36
C ARG A 228 13.58 16.87 -8.58
N GLU A 229 14.70 17.57 -8.56
CA GLU A 229 15.90 17.17 -7.81
C GLU A 229 15.59 17.05 -6.31
N SER A 230 14.91 18.03 -5.73
CA SER A 230 14.49 18.00 -4.32
C SER A 230 13.58 16.81 -4.00
N LEU A 231 12.64 16.50 -4.88
CA LEU A 231 11.74 15.35 -4.72
C LEU A 231 12.51 14.03 -4.82
N VAL A 232 13.41 13.88 -5.80
CA VAL A 232 14.27 12.69 -5.95
C VAL A 232 15.07 12.45 -4.66
N LEU A 233 15.69 13.49 -4.09
CA LEU A 233 16.42 13.38 -2.81
C LEU A 233 15.52 12.94 -1.67
N SER A 234 14.28 13.42 -1.63
CA SER A 234 13.29 13.05 -0.60
C SER A 234 12.84 11.59 -0.74
N LEU A 235 12.63 11.11 -1.96
CA LEU A 235 12.28 9.72 -2.26
C LEU A 235 13.45 8.78 -1.93
N ASP A 236 14.67 9.12 -2.36
CA ASP A 236 15.88 8.36 -2.06
C ASP A 236 16.15 8.28 -0.56
N HIS A 237 15.95 9.39 0.18
CA HIS A 237 16.05 9.38 1.64
C HIS A 237 15.11 8.35 2.27
N SER A 238 13.84 8.28 1.82
CA SER A 238 12.87 7.29 2.33
C SER A 238 13.32 5.86 2.04
N ILE A 239 13.80 5.57 0.83
CA ILE A 239 14.32 4.25 0.46
C ILE A 239 15.53 3.87 1.32
N ARG A 240 16.49 4.78 1.52
CA ARG A 240 17.68 4.51 2.35
C ARG A 240 17.33 4.24 3.80
N ARG A 241 16.37 4.98 4.37
CA ARG A 241 15.92 4.76 5.74
C ARG A 241 15.19 3.43 5.89
N MET A 242 14.38 3.05 4.89
CA MET A 242 13.73 1.74 4.85
C MET A 242 14.76 0.60 4.74
N ALA A 243 15.74 0.76 3.85
CA ALA A 243 16.84 -0.20 3.71
C ALA A 243 17.64 -0.35 5.01
N ALA A 244 17.98 0.75 5.69
CA ALA A 244 18.67 0.71 6.96
C ALA A 244 17.86 -0.01 8.06
N ALA A 245 16.54 0.16 8.09
CA ALA A 245 15.68 -0.57 9.02
C ALA A 245 15.60 -2.07 8.67
N TYR A 246 15.54 -2.40 7.38
CA TYR A 246 15.56 -3.78 6.89
C TYR A 246 16.78 -4.57 7.38
N GLU A 247 17.97 -3.98 7.40
CA GLU A 247 19.21 -4.62 7.83
C GLU A 247 19.25 -4.97 9.33
N LEU A 248 18.29 -4.49 10.12
CA LEU A 248 18.22 -4.75 11.57
C LEU A 248 17.45 -6.01 11.94
N TRP A 249 16.89 -6.74 10.95
CA TRP A 249 16.11 -7.94 11.17
C TRP A 249 16.36 -8.99 10.09
N ASP A 250 16.45 -10.26 10.50
CA ASP A 250 16.52 -11.37 9.55
C ASP A 250 15.11 -11.78 9.09
N PHE A 251 14.76 -11.40 7.88
CA PHE A 251 13.51 -11.79 7.23
C PHE A 251 13.53 -13.20 6.62
N GLY A 252 14.62 -13.92 6.74
CA GLY A 252 14.76 -15.31 6.30
C GLY A 252 14.44 -15.50 4.82
N VAL A 253 13.53 -16.41 4.52
CA VAL A 253 13.14 -16.77 3.14
C VAL A 253 12.43 -15.63 2.35
N TRP A 254 12.06 -14.53 3.02
CA TRP A 254 11.41 -13.37 2.41
C TRP A 254 12.40 -12.31 1.94
N SER A 255 13.66 -12.43 2.34
CA SER A 255 14.70 -11.42 2.11
C SER A 255 14.82 -11.02 0.65
N SER A 256 14.86 -11.98 -0.29
CA SER A 256 14.95 -11.70 -1.74
C SER A 256 13.77 -10.88 -2.26
N ILE A 257 12.55 -11.19 -1.78
CA ILE A 257 11.32 -10.48 -2.19
C ILE A 257 11.33 -9.05 -1.66
N ILE A 258 11.72 -8.87 -0.38
CA ILE A 258 11.79 -7.56 0.27
C ILE A 258 12.88 -6.71 -0.39
N GLN A 259 14.07 -7.26 -0.60
CA GLN A 259 15.18 -6.58 -1.26
C GLN A 259 14.82 -6.15 -2.68
N SER A 260 14.23 -7.04 -3.49
CA SER A 260 13.78 -6.72 -4.85
C SER A 260 12.77 -5.57 -4.85
N THR A 261 11.92 -5.48 -3.83
CA THR A 261 10.96 -4.37 -3.72
C THR A 261 11.65 -3.09 -3.27
N VAL A 262 12.41 -3.13 -2.18
CA VAL A 262 13.00 -1.94 -1.54
C VAL A 262 14.11 -1.32 -2.37
N TYR A 263 15.05 -2.14 -2.89
CA TYR A 263 16.22 -1.61 -3.60
C TYR A 263 15.99 -1.37 -5.09
N GLU A 264 14.98 -2.01 -5.69
CA GLU A 264 14.74 -1.90 -7.14
C GLU A 264 13.32 -1.42 -7.48
N GLY A 265 12.31 -2.08 -6.90
CA GLY A 265 10.92 -1.84 -7.26
C GLY A 265 10.50 -0.40 -7.01
N LEU A 266 10.81 0.14 -5.84
CA LEU A 266 10.50 1.53 -5.48
C LEU A 266 11.24 2.51 -6.40
N PHE A 267 12.51 2.29 -6.65
CA PHE A 267 13.30 3.14 -7.54
C PHE A 267 12.72 3.15 -8.97
N LEU A 268 12.38 1.99 -9.53
CA LEU A 268 11.82 1.88 -10.87
C LEU A 268 10.45 2.57 -10.99
N VAL A 269 9.59 2.41 -9.98
CA VAL A 269 8.28 3.08 -9.95
C VAL A 269 8.46 4.58 -9.82
N GLY A 270 9.27 5.07 -8.88
CA GLY A 270 9.53 6.50 -8.70
C GLY A 270 10.09 7.13 -9.97
N LYS A 271 11.05 6.46 -10.63
CA LYS A 271 11.60 6.90 -11.92
C LYS A 271 10.52 7.00 -13.00
N ALA A 272 9.70 5.96 -13.16
CA ALA A 272 8.64 5.92 -14.16
C ALA A 272 7.58 7.02 -13.94
N VAL A 273 7.23 7.32 -12.68
CA VAL A 273 6.33 8.43 -12.33
C VAL A 273 6.96 9.77 -12.72
N LEU A 274 8.20 10.01 -12.32
CA LEU A 274 8.91 11.27 -12.63
C LEU A 274 9.16 11.48 -14.13
N GLU A 275 9.26 10.41 -14.92
CA GLU A 275 9.37 10.44 -16.38
C GLU A 275 8.00 10.50 -17.09
N GLY A 276 6.89 10.42 -16.35
CA GLY A 276 5.53 10.39 -16.91
C GLY A 276 5.23 9.10 -17.71
N THR A 277 6.00 8.05 -17.49
CA THR A 277 5.85 6.74 -18.16
C THR A 277 5.14 5.70 -17.31
N PHE A 278 4.77 6.06 -16.08
CA PHE A 278 4.06 5.17 -15.16
C PHE A 278 2.62 4.96 -15.61
N HIS A 279 2.26 3.70 -15.87
CA HIS A 279 0.90 3.28 -16.13
C HIS A 279 0.44 2.36 -15.00
N ALA A 280 -0.32 2.90 -14.06
CA ALA A 280 -0.97 2.08 -13.04
C ALA A 280 -1.87 1.04 -13.72
N ALA A 281 -1.67 -0.23 -13.40
CA ALA A 281 -2.39 -1.36 -13.99
C ALA A 281 -3.93 -1.36 -13.74
N GLY A 282 -4.48 -0.28 -13.18
CA GLY A 282 -5.90 -0.11 -12.83
C GLY A 282 -6.62 1.03 -13.58
N ARG A 283 -5.94 1.88 -14.36
CA ARG A 283 -6.59 2.97 -15.12
C ARG A 283 -7.13 2.57 -16.50
N ARG A 284 -7.00 1.31 -16.91
CA ARG A 284 -7.64 0.81 -18.15
C ARG A 284 -8.94 0.11 -17.85
N SER A 285 -10.01 0.69 -18.35
CA SER A 285 -11.34 0.09 -18.53
C SER A 285 -11.27 -1.35 -18.95
N GLY A 286 -12.06 -2.21 -18.28
CA GLY A 286 -12.49 -3.56 -18.64
C GLY A 286 -11.95 -4.17 -19.94
N GLY A 287 -10.79 -4.78 -19.87
CA GLY A 287 -10.22 -5.62 -20.92
C GLY A 287 -9.40 -6.71 -20.26
N ARG A 288 -9.86 -7.94 -20.44
CA ARG A 288 -9.16 -9.16 -20.02
C ARG A 288 -7.75 -9.16 -20.61
N ASP A 289 -6.74 -8.95 -19.77
CA ASP A 289 -5.38 -9.40 -19.99
C ASP A 289 -4.90 -10.13 -18.74
N GLU A 290 -5.64 -11.18 -18.38
CA GLU A 290 -5.13 -12.29 -17.59
C GLU A 290 -4.59 -13.30 -18.60
N GLU A 291 -3.37 -13.15 -19.02
CA GLU A 291 -2.57 -14.26 -19.53
C GLU A 291 -1.20 -13.75 -19.97
N LYS A 292 -0.26 -13.96 -19.05
CA LYS A 292 1.12 -14.35 -19.29
C LYS A 292 1.98 -14.02 -18.07
N LEU A 293 1.94 -14.91 -17.10
CA LEU A 293 3.07 -15.31 -16.25
C LEU A 293 2.72 -16.64 -15.58
#